data_c46d3896483c24c2219764722962e496
#
_entry.id   c46d3896483c24c2219764722962e496
#
_cell.length_a   1.000
_cell.length_b   1.000
_cell.length_c   1.000
_cell.angle_alpha   90.00
_cell.angle_beta   90.00
_cell.angle_gamma   90.00
#
_symmetry.space_group_name_H-M   'P 1'
#
loop_
_entity.id
_entity.type
_entity.pdbx_description
1 polymer ?
#
loop_
_entity_poly.entity_id
_entity_poly.type
_entity_poly.pdbx_seq_one_letter_code
_entity_poly.pdbx_strand_id
1 'polypeptide(L)'
;LNILPHISITSEKGISDWESLGSKLVKIQDIQSYAPLVEGYGLMSSSSLSQGILLQGISPSHEIKFSEVSKYMIAGKINDLEPGKFGVIIGSILANALNVNVGDSVTISLPELNITPIGIFPRFKRFYIMGIYRVGAQVDSGLALINYQDAKKLFRLGKNVNGVKLKA
;
A
#
# COMPACT_ATOMS: atom_id res chain seq x y z
N LEU A 1 16.69 10.02 2.80
CA LEU A 1 16.05 8.77 2.37
C LEU A 1 14.81 9.08 1.54
N ASN A 2 14.93 8.85 0.26
CA ASN A 2 13.87 9.17 -0.68
C ASN A 2 12.96 7.94 -0.87
N ILE A 3 12.05 7.74 0.06
CA ILE A 3 11.12 6.61 0.05
C ILE A 3 9.87 6.93 -0.75
N LEU A 4 9.58 8.21 -0.88
CA LEU A 4 8.42 8.69 -1.64
C LEU A 4 8.79 8.86 -3.11
N PRO A 5 7.84 8.65 -4.02
CA PRO A 5 8.08 8.90 -5.43
C PRO A 5 8.39 10.37 -5.66
N HIS A 6 9.24 10.66 -6.64
CA HIS A 6 9.60 12.03 -6.97
C HIS A 6 8.41 12.83 -7.48
N ILE A 7 7.54 12.19 -8.27
CA ILE A 7 6.37 12.84 -8.87
C ILE A 7 5.21 11.83 -8.85
N SER A 8 4.01 12.32 -8.53
CA SER A 8 2.78 11.53 -8.65
C SER A 8 1.76 12.30 -9.47
N ILE A 9 1.10 11.61 -10.38
CA ILE A 9 -0.05 12.14 -11.11
C ILE A 9 -1.29 11.43 -10.57
N THR A 10 -2.24 12.22 -10.07
CA THR A 10 -3.47 11.69 -9.45
C THR A 10 -4.71 12.23 -10.15
N SER A 11 -5.82 11.52 -9.99
CA SER A 11 -7.13 11.93 -10.46
C SER A 11 -8.18 11.58 -9.43
N GLU A 12 -9.06 12.52 -9.11
CA GLU A 12 -10.18 12.30 -8.20
C GLU A 12 -11.14 11.22 -8.70
N LYS A 13 -11.27 11.10 -10.03
CA LYS A 13 -12.11 10.09 -10.67
C LYS A 13 -11.41 8.74 -10.84
N GLY A 14 -10.12 8.66 -10.49
CA GLY A 14 -9.30 7.50 -10.73
C GLY A 14 -8.76 7.42 -12.16
N ILE A 15 -7.82 6.50 -12.35
CA ILE A 15 -7.17 6.24 -13.64
C ILE A 15 -7.39 4.78 -13.99
N SER A 16 -8.10 4.51 -15.11
CA SER A 16 -8.46 3.14 -15.50
C SER A 16 -7.34 2.42 -16.25
N ASP A 17 -6.57 3.13 -17.06
CA ASP A 17 -5.49 2.58 -17.87
C ASP A 17 -4.16 3.23 -17.49
N TRP A 18 -3.72 2.91 -16.28
CA TRP A 18 -2.48 3.45 -15.74
C TRP A 18 -1.25 2.97 -16.51
N GLU A 19 -1.29 1.78 -17.09
CA GLU A 19 -0.19 1.22 -17.86
C GLU A 19 0.04 2.00 -19.15
N SER A 20 -1.01 2.33 -19.87
CA SER A 20 -0.94 3.16 -21.09
C SER A 20 -0.45 4.57 -20.77
N LEU A 21 -0.98 5.18 -19.71
CA LEU A 21 -0.53 6.49 -19.26
C LEU A 21 0.95 6.47 -18.88
N GLY A 22 1.37 5.47 -18.10
CA GLY A 22 2.76 5.32 -17.68
C GLY A 22 3.70 5.13 -18.86
N SER A 23 3.36 4.29 -19.81
CA SER A 23 4.20 4.06 -21.00
C SER A 23 4.33 5.31 -21.88
N LYS A 24 3.31 6.16 -21.95
CA LYS A 24 3.39 7.46 -22.63
C LYS A 24 4.31 8.43 -21.88
N LEU A 25 4.24 8.44 -20.56
CA LEU A 25 5.04 9.33 -19.72
C LEU A 25 6.52 8.95 -19.71
N VAL A 26 6.85 7.68 -19.79
CA VAL A 26 8.24 7.21 -19.88
C VAL A 26 8.94 7.68 -21.17
N LYS A 27 8.19 7.96 -22.23
CA LYS A 27 8.73 8.53 -23.47
C LYS A 27 9.16 9.99 -23.33
N ILE A 28 8.70 10.67 -22.28
CA ILE A 28 9.15 12.02 -21.96
C ILE A 28 10.58 11.93 -21.40
N GLN A 29 11.43 12.79 -21.87
CA GLN A 29 12.82 12.87 -21.41
C GLN A 29 12.85 13.04 -19.88
N ASP A 30 13.77 12.34 -19.21
CA ASP A 30 14.00 12.34 -17.76
C ASP A 30 13.05 11.48 -16.92
N ILE A 31 12.06 10.81 -17.51
CA ILE A 31 11.24 9.83 -16.80
C ILE A 31 11.82 8.43 -17.01
N GLN A 32 12.31 7.80 -15.94
CA GLN A 32 12.95 6.48 -15.98
C GLN A 32 11.99 5.33 -15.83
N SER A 33 10.98 5.50 -14.97
CA SER A 33 10.04 4.42 -14.64
C SER A 33 8.72 4.95 -14.12
N TYR A 34 7.71 4.11 -14.10
CA TYR A 34 6.39 4.41 -13.60
C TYR A 34 5.82 3.23 -12.81
N ALA A 35 4.86 3.51 -11.94
CA ALA A 35 4.15 2.48 -11.17
C ALA A 35 2.73 2.97 -10.82
N PRO A 36 1.78 2.06 -10.63
CA PRO A 36 0.44 2.46 -10.17
C PRO A 36 0.49 2.91 -8.72
N LEU A 37 -0.41 3.83 -8.38
CA LEU A 37 -0.57 4.34 -7.02
C LEU A 37 -2.02 4.14 -6.57
N VAL A 38 -2.19 3.36 -5.51
CA VAL A 38 -3.47 3.22 -4.80
C VAL A 38 -3.16 3.48 -3.34
N GLU A 39 -3.78 4.50 -2.74
CA GLU A 39 -3.49 4.81 -1.34
C GLU A 39 -4.71 5.37 -0.62
N GLY A 40 -4.69 5.28 0.69
CA GLY A 40 -5.67 5.84 1.57
C GLY A 40 -5.29 5.62 3.03
N TYR A 41 -5.93 6.37 3.91
CA TYR A 41 -5.73 6.23 5.34
C TYR A 41 -6.66 5.15 5.90
N GLY A 42 -6.16 4.44 6.89
CA GLY A 42 -6.91 3.41 7.58
C GLY A 42 -6.43 3.20 9.00
N LEU A 43 -7.03 2.24 9.65
CA LEU A 43 -6.68 1.82 11.00
C LEU A 43 -6.26 0.37 10.95
N MET A 44 -5.05 0.08 11.44
CA MET A 44 -4.56 -1.29 11.56
C MET A 44 -4.69 -1.73 13.01
N SER A 45 -5.31 -2.88 13.23
CA SER A 45 -5.60 -3.38 14.56
C SER A 45 -5.06 -4.80 14.75
N SER A 46 -4.45 -5.03 15.90
CA SER A 46 -4.15 -6.36 16.42
C SER A 46 -5.03 -6.64 17.63
N SER A 47 -4.81 -7.75 18.31
CA SER A 47 -5.52 -8.05 19.57
C SER A 47 -5.24 -7.04 20.68
N SER A 48 -4.11 -6.32 20.61
CA SER A 48 -3.64 -5.44 21.69
C SER A 48 -3.91 -3.96 21.44
N LEU A 49 -3.86 -3.50 20.19
CA LEU A 49 -3.81 -2.08 19.89
C LEU A 49 -4.31 -1.80 18.47
N SER A 50 -4.75 -0.58 18.25
CA SER A 50 -5.07 -0.02 16.93
C SER A 50 -4.20 1.18 16.64
N GLN A 51 -3.74 1.29 15.39
CA GLN A 51 -2.85 2.37 14.95
C GLN A 51 -3.30 2.90 13.60
N GLY A 52 -3.32 4.24 13.47
CA GLY A 52 -3.57 4.89 12.17
C GLY A 52 -2.42 4.65 11.21
N ILE A 53 -2.74 4.36 9.96
CA ILE A 53 -1.75 4.08 8.91
C ILE A 53 -2.09 4.79 7.60
N LEU A 54 -1.05 5.03 6.81
CA LEU A 54 -1.19 5.27 5.37
C LEU A 54 -0.99 3.94 4.67
N LEU A 55 -2.03 3.50 3.95
CA LEU A 55 -2.01 2.25 3.22
C LEU A 55 -1.71 2.54 1.75
N GLN A 56 -0.62 1.96 1.23
CA GLN A 56 -0.25 2.07 -0.18
C GLN A 56 -0.35 0.71 -0.86
N GLY A 57 -1.15 0.65 -1.92
CA GLY A 57 -1.20 -0.48 -2.83
C GLY A 57 -0.15 -0.31 -3.91
N ILE A 58 0.74 -1.27 -4.04
CA ILE A 58 1.88 -1.21 -4.95
C ILE A 58 1.86 -2.40 -5.91
N SER A 59 2.48 -2.19 -7.08
CA SER A 59 2.82 -3.29 -7.98
C SER A 59 4.25 -3.72 -7.67
N PRO A 60 4.47 -4.91 -7.09
CA PRO A 60 5.81 -5.30 -6.65
C PRO A 60 6.87 -5.23 -7.74
N SER A 61 6.55 -5.67 -8.95
CA SER A 61 7.49 -5.65 -10.08
C SER A 61 7.92 -4.23 -10.49
N HIS A 62 7.01 -3.25 -10.36
CA HIS A 62 7.31 -1.84 -10.65
C HIS A 62 7.99 -1.17 -9.45
N GLU A 63 7.56 -1.50 -8.24
CA GLU A 63 8.02 -0.87 -7.01
C GLU A 63 9.50 -1.11 -6.73
N ILE A 64 10.05 -2.25 -7.10
CA ILE A 64 11.48 -2.56 -6.93
C ILE A 64 12.37 -1.49 -7.59
N LYS A 65 11.90 -0.87 -8.67
CA LYS A 65 12.63 0.20 -9.36
C LYS A 65 12.49 1.56 -8.69
N PHE A 66 11.50 1.73 -7.82
CA PHE A 66 11.16 3.01 -7.19
C PHE A 66 11.61 3.13 -5.76
N SER A 67 11.39 2.08 -5.00
CA SER A 67 11.31 2.20 -3.55
C SER A 67 12.59 1.78 -2.86
N GLU A 68 13.04 2.61 -1.95
CA GLU A 68 14.11 2.26 -1.02
C GLU A 68 13.67 1.18 -0.03
N VAL A 69 12.35 1.01 0.22
CA VAL A 69 11.84 0.01 1.15
C VAL A 69 12.31 -1.40 0.79
N SER A 70 12.37 -1.73 -0.51
CA SER A 70 12.84 -3.05 -0.95
C SER A 70 14.27 -3.36 -0.48
N LYS A 71 15.11 -2.35 -0.31
CA LYS A 71 16.50 -2.48 0.16
C LYS A 71 16.60 -2.61 1.67
N TYR A 72 15.58 -2.21 2.40
CA TYR A 72 15.57 -2.15 3.86
C TYR A 72 14.64 -3.17 4.50
N MET A 73 14.27 -4.21 3.76
CA MET A 73 13.48 -5.31 4.31
C MET A 73 14.33 -6.09 5.32
N ILE A 74 13.80 -6.26 6.52
CA ILE A 74 14.44 -7.08 7.58
C ILE A 74 13.79 -8.46 7.69
N ALA A 75 12.59 -8.64 7.14
CA ALA A 75 11.90 -9.92 7.04
C ALA A 75 11.00 -9.92 5.82
N GLY A 76 10.93 -11.02 5.10
CA GLY A 76 10.12 -11.13 3.88
C GLY A 76 10.66 -10.30 2.71
N LYS A 77 9.91 -10.28 1.62
CA LYS A 77 10.27 -9.58 0.37
C LYS A 77 9.06 -8.84 -0.19
N ILE A 78 9.30 -7.77 -0.92
CA ILE A 78 8.24 -7.03 -1.63
C ILE A 78 7.44 -7.96 -2.55
N ASN A 79 8.10 -8.89 -3.23
CA ASN A 79 7.44 -9.84 -4.14
C ASN A 79 6.51 -10.83 -3.43
N ASP A 80 6.55 -10.92 -2.11
CA ASP A 80 5.62 -11.76 -1.33
C ASP A 80 4.20 -11.18 -1.32
N LEU A 81 4.03 -9.92 -1.76
CA LEU A 81 2.72 -9.28 -1.91
C LEU A 81 2.04 -9.74 -3.20
N GLU A 82 1.52 -10.95 -3.20
CA GLU A 82 0.79 -11.51 -4.34
C GLU A 82 -0.68 -11.09 -4.33
N PRO A 83 -1.28 -10.79 -5.50
CA PRO A 83 -2.69 -10.42 -5.56
C PRO A 83 -3.58 -11.56 -5.08
N GLY A 84 -4.62 -11.21 -4.32
CA GLY A 84 -5.59 -12.15 -3.76
C GLY A 84 -5.20 -12.76 -2.43
N LYS A 85 -3.95 -12.66 -1.99
CA LYS A 85 -3.49 -13.20 -0.71
C LYS A 85 -3.66 -12.26 0.46
N PHE A 86 -3.95 -10.98 0.21
CA PHE A 86 -4.13 -9.96 1.25
C PHE A 86 -2.96 -9.90 2.21
N GLY A 87 -1.75 -9.93 1.65
CA GLY A 87 -0.52 -9.72 2.42
C GLY A 87 -0.28 -8.23 2.67
N VAL A 88 0.41 -7.92 3.78
CA VAL A 88 0.82 -6.56 4.11
C VAL A 88 2.26 -6.56 4.60
N ILE A 89 3.00 -5.54 4.20
CA ILE A 89 4.36 -5.27 4.67
C ILE A 89 4.30 -4.01 5.51
N ILE A 90 4.81 -4.08 6.72
CA ILE A 90 4.76 -2.98 7.69
C ILE A 90 6.17 -2.63 8.19
N GLY A 91 6.30 -1.43 8.75
CA GLY A 91 7.55 -1.02 9.39
C GLY A 91 7.77 -1.68 10.74
N SER A 92 9.02 -1.72 11.17
CA SER A 92 9.42 -2.36 12.43
C SER A 92 8.79 -1.71 13.66
N ILE A 93 8.61 -0.39 13.64
CA ILE A 93 7.99 0.33 14.77
C ILE A 93 6.52 -0.04 14.88
N LEU A 94 5.80 -0.09 13.75
CA LEU A 94 4.40 -0.50 13.74
C LEU A 94 4.25 -1.96 14.19
N ALA A 95 5.12 -2.85 13.72
CA ALA A 95 5.10 -4.26 14.12
C ALA A 95 5.29 -4.41 15.64
N ASN A 96 6.22 -3.66 16.21
CA ASN A 96 6.46 -3.67 17.66
C ASN A 96 5.26 -3.10 18.43
N ALA A 97 4.69 -1.99 17.97
CA ALA A 97 3.53 -1.36 18.61
C ALA A 97 2.31 -2.30 18.63
N LEU A 98 2.08 -3.00 17.53
CA LEU A 98 0.97 -3.96 17.41
C LEU A 98 1.30 -5.34 17.98
N ASN A 99 2.54 -5.58 18.36
CA ASN A 99 3.05 -6.86 18.85
C ASN A 99 2.77 -8.01 17.86
N VAL A 100 3.15 -7.80 16.60
CA VAL A 100 2.96 -8.77 15.52
C VAL A 100 4.26 -9.05 14.79
N ASN A 101 4.33 -10.25 14.21
CA ASN A 101 5.45 -10.71 13.40
C ASN A 101 4.96 -11.25 12.06
N VAL A 102 5.90 -11.57 11.17
CA VAL A 102 5.56 -12.23 9.90
C VAL A 102 4.79 -13.51 10.18
N GLY A 103 3.68 -13.69 9.47
CA GLY A 103 2.74 -14.81 9.65
C GLY A 103 1.53 -14.47 10.49
N ASP A 104 1.59 -13.42 11.31
CA ASP A 104 0.45 -12.99 12.09
C ASP A 104 -0.57 -12.25 11.22
N SER A 105 -1.80 -12.16 11.70
CA SER A 105 -2.86 -11.41 11.03
C SER A 105 -3.16 -10.11 11.75
N VAL A 106 -3.58 -9.12 10.96
CA VAL A 106 -4.08 -7.82 11.44
C VAL A 106 -5.37 -7.51 10.72
N THR A 107 -6.18 -6.63 11.31
CA THR A 107 -7.38 -6.12 10.65
C THR A 107 -7.13 -4.69 10.19
N ILE A 108 -7.43 -4.40 8.93
CA ILE A 108 -7.38 -3.05 8.39
C ILE A 108 -8.82 -2.57 8.24
N SER A 109 -9.13 -1.45 8.89
CA SER A 109 -10.44 -0.80 8.85
C SER A 109 -10.31 0.54 8.12
N LEU A 110 -11.29 0.86 7.28
CA LEU A 110 -11.37 2.13 6.58
C LEU A 110 -12.37 3.04 7.29
N PRO A 111 -12.19 4.38 7.19
CA PRO A 111 -13.12 5.34 7.81
C PRO A 111 -14.49 5.33 7.14
N GLU A 112 -14.61 4.80 5.92
CA GLU A 112 -15.88 4.71 5.22
C GLU A 112 -16.77 3.65 5.83
N LEU A 113 -18.06 3.94 5.91
CA LEU A 113 -19.06 3.03 6.48
C LEU A 113 -19.87 2.36 5.37
N ASN A 114 -20.16 1.07 5.56
CA ASN A 114 -21.15 0.36 4.75
C ASN A 114 -22.52 0.56 5.37
N ILE A 115 -23.43 1.21 4.64
CA ILE A 115 -24.84 1.36 5.04
C ILE A 115 -25.62 0.19 4.45
N THR A 116 -26.22 -0.63 5.30
CA THR A 116 -27.02 -1.78 4.90
C THR A 116 -28.41 -1.70 5.54
N PRO A 117 -29.40 -2.47 5.04
CA PRO A 117 -30.72 -2.52 5.68
C PRO A 117 -30.70 -3.00 7.13
N ILE A 118 -29.64 -3.70 7.55
CA ILE A 118 -29.48 -4.25 8.90
C ILE A 118 -28.75 -3.28 9.83
N GLY A 119 -28.07 -2.26 9.27
CA GLY A 119 -27.32 -1.29 10.06
C GLY A 119 -26.13 -0.69 9.30
N ILE A 120 -25.31 0.05 10.05
CA ILE A 120 -24.09 0.71 9.52
C ILE A 120 -22.89 -0.06 10.04
N PHE A 121 -22.05 -0.53 9.13
CA PHE A 121 -20.85 -1.31 9.47
C PHE A 121 -19.61 -0.67 8.89
N PRO A 122 -18.48 -0.63 9.63
CA PRO A 122 -17.23 -0.19 9.05
C PRO A 122 -16.73 -1.20 8.01
N ARG A 123 -16.00 -0.70 7.01
CA ARG A 123 -15.29 -1.56 6.08
C ARG A 123 -14.02 -2.04 6.73
N PHE A 124 -13.83 -3.34 6.78
CA PHE A 124 -12.61 -3.92 7.30
C PHE A 124 -12.25 -5.20 6.55
N LYS A 125 -10.97 -5.56 6.60
CA LYS A 125 -10.46 -6.79 5.99
C LYS A 125 -9.27 -7.28 6.80
N ARG A 126 -9.17 -8.60 6.94
CA ARG A 126 -8.01 -9.24 7.56
C ARG A 126 -6.86 -9.31 6.54
N PHE A 127 -5.68 -8.89 6.98
CA PHE A 127 -4.44 -9.00 6.21
C PHE A 127 -3.43 -9.82 6.98
N TYR A 128 -2.49 -10.42 6.27
CA TYR A 128 -1.44 -11.24 6.84
C TYR A 128 -0.10 -10.55 6.69
N ILE A 129 0.68 -10.48 7.76
CA ILE A 129 2.01 -9.87 7.74
C ILE A 129 2.94 -10.74 6.92
N MET A 130 3.40 -10.24 5.77
CA MET A 130 4.30 -10.93 4.85
C MET A 130 5.73 -10.44 4.97
N GLY A 131 5.95 -9.26 5.52
CA GLY A 131 7.27 -8.69 5.65
C GLY A 131 7.31 -7.51 6.59
N ILE A 132 8.51 -7.18 7.01
CA ILE A 132 8.80 -6.04 7.89
C ILE A 132 10.00 -5.30 7.32
N TYR A 133 9.93 -3.98 7.26
CA TYR A 133 11.02 -3.12 6.84
C TYR A 133 11.48 -2.20 7.98
N ARG A 134 12.70 -1.68 7.84
CA ARG A 134 13.26 -0.69 8.75
C ARG A 134 13.98 0.37 7.94
N VAL A 135 13.35 1.52 7.74
CA VAL A 135 13.86 2.61 6.92
C VAL A 135 14.15 3.85 7.76
N GLY A 136 13.21 4.25 8.60
CA GLY A 136 13.30 5.41 9.47
C GLY A 136 12.02 5.60 10.26
N ALA A 137 12.10 6.27 11.41
CA ALA A 137 11.07 6.29 12.44
C ALA A 137 9.67 6.69 11.96
N GLN A 138 9.56 7.75 11.14
CA GLN A 138 8.26 8.21 10.68
C GLN A 138 7.58 7.21 9.74
N VAL A 139 8.35 6.62 8.84
CA VAL A 139 7.85 5.65 7.87
C VAL A 139 7.56 4.33 8.54
N ASP A 140 8.48 3.87 9.40
CA ASP A 140 8.37 2.59 10.11
C ASP A 140 7.16 2.53 11.06
N SER A 141 6.60 3.68 11.45
CA SER A 141 5.46 3.75 12.36
C SER A 141 4.10 3.90 11.66
N GLY A 142 4.07 4.28 10.39
CA GLY A 142 2.82 4.69 9.77
C GLY A 142 2.52 4.19 8.36
N LEU A 143 3.51 3.66 7.64
CA LEU A 143 3.32 3.22 6.25
C LEU A 143 3.14 1.69 6.18
N ALA A 144 2.06 1.26 5.53
CA ALA A 144 1.81 -0.15 5.26
C ALA A 144 1.66 -0.35 3.74
N LEU A 145 2.30 -1.40 3.22
CA LEU A 145 2.31 -1.72 1.80
C LEU A 145 1.51 -2.99 1.55
N ILE A 146 0.61 -2.95 0.56
CA ILE A 146 -0.16 -4.11 0.10
C ILE A 146 -0.08 -4.18 -1.42
N ASN A 147 -0.51 -5.30 -2.00
CA ASN A 147 -0.63 -5.40 -3.44
C ASN A 147 -1.72 -4.44 -3.93
N TYR A 148 -1.45 -3.70 -5.02
CA TYR A 148 -2.40 -2.71 -5.53
C TYR A 148 -3.73 -3.32 -5.98
N GLN A 149 -3.75 -4.59 -6.41
CA GLN A 149 -4.99 -5.30 -6.75
C GLN A 149 -5.85 -5.54 -5.51
N ASP A 150 -5.23 -5.90 -4.39
CA ASP A 150 -5.93 -6.06 -3.11
C ASP A 150 -6.42 -4.70 -2.59
N ALA A 151 -5.60 -3.66 -2.78
CA ALA A 151 -5.99 -2.28 -2.42
C ALA A 151 -7.21 -1.81 -3.21
N LYS A 152 -7.26 -2.09 -4.51
CA LYS A 152 -8.43 -1.74 -5.34
C LYS A 152 -9.70 -2.41 -4.84
N LYS A 153 -9.60 -3.65 -4.37
CA LYS A 153 -10.74 -4.36 -3.76
C LYS A 153 -11.15 -3.72 -2.44
N LEU A 154 -10.18 -3.43 -1.58
CA LEU A 154 -10.43 -2.82 -0.27
C LEU A 154 -11.09 -1.46 -0.40
N PHE A 155 -10.56 -0.60 -1.28
CA PHE A 155 -11.08 0.76 -1.50
C PHE A 155 -12.25 0.80 -2.50
N ARG A 156 -12.65 -0.33 -3.06
CA ARG A 156 -13.75 -0.44 -4.04
C ARG A 156 -13.57 0.46 -5.26
N LEU A 157 -12.37 0.45 -5.81
CA LEU A 157 -12.03 1.27 -6.99
C LEU A 157 -12.35 0.60 -8.32
N GLY A 158 -12.73 -0.69 -8.31
CA GLY A 158 -12.93 -1.43 -9.54
C GLY A 158 -11.64 -1.55 -10.35
N LYS A 159 -11.64 -1.04 -11.58
CA LYS A 159 -10.46 -1.05 -12.47
C LYS A 159 -9.50 0.11 -12.23
N ASN A 160 -9.91 1.10 -11.44
CA ASN A 160 -9.18 2.35 -11.30
C ASN A 160 -8.06 2.25 -10.27
N VAL A 161 -7.03 3.07 -10.47
CA VAL A 161 -6.03 3.42 -9.46
C VAL A 161 -6.17 4.91 -9.15
N ASN A 162 -5.61 5.36 -8.02
CA ASN A 162 -5.66 6.78 -7.65
C ASN A 162 -4.73 7.63 -8.52
N GLY A 163 -3.61 7.07 -8.93
CA GLY A 163 -2.63 7.81 -9.67
C GLY A 163 -1.52 6.93 -10.21
N VAL A 164 -0.51 7.58 -10.77
CA VAL A 164 0.72 6.95 -11.29
C VAL A 164 1.91 7.66 -10.66
N LYS A 165 2.83 6.88 -10.12
CA LYS A 165 4.10 7.37 -9.61
C LYS A 165 5.12 7.40 -10.74
N LEU A 166 5.93 8.44 -10.77
CA LEU A 166 6.98 8.62 -11.78
C LEU A 166 8.33 8.78 -11.10
N LYS A 167 9.33 8.12 -11.65
CA LYS A 167 10.72 8.30 -11.26
C LYS A 167 11.47 9.01 -12.38
N ALA A 168 12.01 10.15 -12.04
CA ALA A 168 12.82 10.94 -12.96
C ALA A 168 14.28 10.43 -13.04
#